data_eb7f81e46ef895402e309a47f2b80676
#
_entry.id   eb7f81e46ef895402e309a47f2b80676
#
_cell.length_a   1.000
_cell.length_b   1.000
_cell.length_c   1.000
_cell.angle_alpha   90.00
_cell.angle_beta   90.00
_cell.angle_gamma   90.00
#
_symmetry.space_group_name_H-M   'P 1'
#
loop_
_entity.id
_entity.type
_entity.pdbx_description
1 polymer ?
#
loop_
_entity_poly.entity_id
_entity_poly.type
_entity_poly.pdbx_seq_one_letter_code
_entity_poly.pdbx_strand_id
1 'polypeptide(L)'
;MSDRDNKKTIDKVLSFLESNKGQYVSGADMAASIGISRNAVWKAINELRSRGYVIESITNKGYMLSEDNDIISAEGIESFIGPKHGHMAEHLLVYDSVDSTNNKAKESALKGACHGTCIIAARQDSGRGRRDHQFYSPEGGIYMSVVLLPDKIPFSKNDAVTAFIGVAVCKAIESLTGLKPVIMGINDLYIDGKKICGILIESGSEFDSGILQWIVAGIGINFDSDIKKFPRELKGNVTSLYPPGKGDMSKNRLIAKILENIDVLAKNSEKDIKKEFTKRRVEK
;
A
#
# COMPACT_ATOMS: atom_id res chain seq x y z
N MET A 1 -31.19 1.22 -9.16
CA MET A 1 -30.06 1.07 -8.22
C MET A 1 -29.29 2.37 -8.29
N SER A 2 -29.00 3.01 -7.15
CA SER A 2 -28.16 4.22 -7.14
C SER A 2 -26.69 3.82 -7.47
N ASP A 3 -25.89 4.78 -7.96
CA ASP A 3 -24.45 4.52 -8.21
C ASP A 3 -23.73 4.01 -6.96
N ARG A 4 -24.15 4.44 -5.76
CA ARG A 4 -23.63 3.96 -4.48
C ARG A 4 -23.94 2.47 -4.21
N ASP A 5 -25.15 2.00 -4.59
CA ASP A 5 -25.54 0.60 -4.39
C ASP A 5 -24.80 -0.30 -5.36
N ASN A 6 -24.57 0.20 -6.59
CA ASN A 6 -23.80 -0.52 -7.60
C ASN A 6 -22.33 -0.66 -7.17
N LYS A 7 -21.70 0.41 -6.69
CA LYS A 7 -20.33 0.37 -6.15
C LYS A 7 -20.20 -0.65 -5.02
N LYS A 8 -21.07 -0.60 -4.00
CA LYS A 8 -21.08 -1.57 -2.90
C LYS A 8 -21.22 -3.03 -3.37
N THR A 9 -21.97 -3.26 -4.45
CA THR A 9 -22.14 -4.61 -5.03
C THR A 9 -20.85 -5.10 -5.67
N ILE A 10 -20.16 -4.23 -6.43
CA ILE A 10 -18.87 -4.54 -7.07
C ILE A 10 -17.82 -4.83 -6.00
N ASP A 11 -17.71 -3.99 -4.96
CA ASP A 11 -16.76 -4.16 -3.86
C ASP A 11 -16.98 -5.51 -3.14
N LYS A 12 -18.23 -5.90 -2.85
CA LYS A 12 -18.55 -7.21 -2.26
C LYS A 12 -18.18 -8.39 -3.16
N VAL A 13 -18.42 -8.29 -4.47
CA VAL A 13 -18.05 -9.33 -5.43
C VAL A 13 -16.52 -9.43 -5.51
N LEU A 14 -15.80 -8.31 -5.52
CA LEU A 14 -14.35 -8.30 -5.53
C LEU A 14 -13.78 -8.90 -4.24
N SER A 15 -14.30 -8.52 -3.06
CA SER A 15 -13.88 -9.09 -1.77
C SER A 15 -14.06 -10.62 -1.75
N PHE A 16 -15.17 -11.12 -2.30
CA PHE A 16 -15.42 -12.56 -2.40
C PHE A 16 -14.41 -13.25 -3.33
N LEU A 17 -14.10 -12.64 -4.48
CA LEU A 17 -13.13 -13.14 -5.43
C LEU A 17 -11.70 -13.14 -4.88
N GLU A 18 -11.29 -12.06 -4.20
CA GLU A 18 -9.96 -11.97 -3.57
C GLU A 18 -9.79 -13.03 -2.47
N SER A 19 -10.84 -13.28 -1.67
CA SER A 19 -10.82 -14.33 -0.65
C SER A 19 -10.75 -15.76 -1.24
N ASN A 20 -11.10 -15.93 -2.51
CA ASN A 20 -11.08 -17.21 -3.23
C ASN A 20 -10.15 -17.15 -4.46
N LYS A 21 -9.13 -16.30 -4.45
CA LYS A 21 -8.24 -16.06 -5.58
C LYS A 21 -7.59 -17.38 -6.04
N GLY A 22 -7.53 -17.58 -7.36
CA GLY A 22 -7.04 -18.83 -7.97
C GLY A 22 -8.03 -20.00 -7.95
N GLN A 23 -9.24 -19.82 -7.37
CA GLN A 23 -10.26 -20.87 -7.31
C GLN A 23 -11.51 -20.50 -8.10
N TYR A 24 -12.11 -21.49 -8.78
CA TYR A 24 -13.40 -21.30 -9.44
C TYR A 24 -14.53 -21.31 -8.42
N VAL A 25 -15.35 -20.27 -8.43
CA VAL A 25 -16.54 -20.12 -7.58
C VAL A 25 -17.77 -19.93 -8.43
N SER A 26 -18.85 -20.66 -8.13
CA SER A 26 -20.08 -20.53 -8.92
C SER A 26 -20.74 -19.18 -8.70
N GLY A 27 -21.31 -18.61 -9.77
CA GLY A 27 -22.07 -17.36 -9.65
C GLY A 27 -23.32 -17.49 -8.76
N ALA A 28 -23.81 -18.70 -8.52
CA ALA A 28 -24.92 -18.99 -7.62
C ALA A 28 -24.45 -18.93 -6.15
N ASP A 29 -23.32 -19.58 -5.83
CA ASP A 29 -22.77 -19.59 -4.46
C ASP A 29 -22.32 -18.20 -4.05
N MET A 30 -21.67 -17.47 -4.97
CA MET A 30 -21.31 -16.07 -4.77
C MET A 30 -22.56 -15.21 -4.50
N ALA A 31 -23.60 -15.32 -5.32
CA ALA A 31 -24.85 -14.57 -5.15
C ALA A 31 -25.51 -14.87 -3.79
N ALA A 32 -25.56 -16.14 -3.39
CA ALA A 32 -26.12 -16.58 -2.09
C ALA A 32 -25.28 -16.04 -0.92
N SER A 33 -23.94 -16.16 -0.99
CA SER A 33 -23.04 -15.73 0.08
C SER A 33 -23.12 -14.22 0.36
N ILE A 34 -23.22 -13.40 -0.70
CA ILE A 34 -23.23 -11.92 -0.56
C ILE A 34 -24.66 -11.34 -0.50
N GLY A 35 -25.72 -12.16 -0.67
CA GLY A 35 -27.10 -11.71 -0.61
C GLY A 35 -27.54 -10.84 -1.79
N ILE A 36 -27.10 -11.18 -3.03
CA ILE A 36 -27.46 -10.45 -4.27
C ILE A 36 -27.96 -11.42 -5.34
N SER A 37 -28.51 -10.88 -6.45
CA SER A 37 -28.96 -11.73 -7.56
C SER A 37 -27.77 -12.22 -8.44
N ARG A 38 -27.92 -13.37 -9.10
CA ARG A 38 -26.94 -13.86 -10.08
C ARG A 38 -26.66 -12.86 -11.20
N ASN A 39 -27.68 -12.10 -11.63
CA ASN A 39 -27.52 -11.04 -12.63
C ASN A 39 -26.68 -9.88 -12.09
N ALA A 40 -26.79 -9.54 -10.81
CA ALA A 40 -25.94 -8.53 -10.18
C ALA A 40 -24.47 -8.99 -10.10
N VAL A 41 -24.22 -10.28 -9.79
CA VAL A 41 -22.88 -10.88 -9.86
C VAL A 41 -22.31 -10.74 -11.27
N TRP A 42 -23.06 -11.15 -12.30
CA TRP A 42 -22.62 -11.06 -13.71
C TRP A 42 -22.26 -9.61 -14.12
N LYS A 43 -23.08 -8.64 -13.74
CA LYS A 43 -22.79 -7.21 -14.01
C LYS A 43 -21.53 -6.75 -13.30
N ALA A 44 -21.34 -7.12 -12.03
CA ALA A 44 -20.14 -6.76 -11.27
C ALA A 44 -18.88 -7.40 -11.88
N ILE A 45 -18.94 -8.67 -12.29
CA ILE A 45 -17.82 -9.35 -12.98
C ILE A 45 -17.43 -8.61 -14.27
N ASN A 46 -18.41 -8.22 -15.08
CA ASN A 46 -18.12 -7.49 -16.33
C ASN A 46 -17.54 -6.10 -16.05
N GLU A 47 -18.00 -5.42 -15.03
CA GLU A 47 -17.44 -4.13 -14.60
C GLU A 47 -15.99 -4.31 -14.08
N LEU A 48 -15.72 -5.33 -13.26
CA LEU A 48 -14.35 -5.63 -12.81
C LEU A 48 -13.42 -5.94 -13.99
N ARG A 49 -13.88 -6.72 -14.97
CA ARG A 49 -13.12 -6.98 -16.21
C ARG A 49 -12.82 -5.69 -16.98
N SER A 50 -13.78 -4.77 -17.08
CA SER A 50 -13.56 -3.47 -17.74
C SER A 50 -12.53 -2.60 -17.01
N ARG A 51 -12.36 -2.81 -15.70
CA ARG A 51 -11.30 -2.19 -14.87
C ARG A 51 -9.95 -2.93 -14.93
N GLY A 52 -9.84 -3.97 -15.79
CA GLY A 52 -8.59 -4.71 -16.00
C GLY A 52 -8.40 -5.95 -15.12
N TYR A 53 -9.36 -6.30 -14.24
CA TYR A 53 -9.25 -7.54 -13.47
C TYR A 53 -9.29 -8.77 -14.39
N VAL A 54 -8.30 -9.64 -14.23
CA VAL A 54 -8.22 -10.90 -14.99
C VAL A 54 -9.13 -11.92 -14.32
N ILE A 55 -10.38 -11.99 -14.78
CA ILE A 55 -11.38 -12.92 -14.25
C ILE A 55 -11.75 -13.93 -15.34
N GLU A 56 -11.37 -15.18 -15.14
CA GLU A 56 -11.76 -16.29 -16.01
C GLU A 56 -13.20 -16.72 -15.76
N SER A 57 -13.83 -17.33 -16.76
CA SER A 57 -15.13 -17.98 -16.60
C SER A 57 -15.18 -19.28 -17.39
N ILE A 58 -15.59 -20.34 -16.72
CA ILE A 58 -15.79 -21.66 -17.32
C ILE A 58 -17.24 -22.09 -17.07
N THR A 59 -17.91 -22.56 -18.13
CA THR A 59 -19.27 -23.12 -18.02
C THR A 59 -19.30 -24.22 -16.97
N ASN A 60 -20.29 -24.18 -16.08
CA ASN A 60 -20.49 -25.10 -14.95
C ASN A 60 -19.45 -25.03 -13.82
N LYS A 61 -18.37 -24.25 -13.92
CA LYS A 61 -17.42 -24.00 -12.82
C LYS A 61 -17.62 -22.62 -12.20
N GLY A 62 -17.96 -21.60 -13.00
CA GLY A 62 -18.16 -20.24 -12.53
C GLY A 62 -17.00 -19.30 -12.88
N TYR A 63 -16.62 -18.44 -11.95
CA TYR A 63 -15.64 -17.39 -12.11
C TYR A 63 -14.41 -17.64 -11.23
N MET A 64 -13.24 -17.23 -11.72
CA MET A 64 -11.97 -17.29 -10.99
C MET A 64 -11.19 -15.99 -11.22
N LEU A 65 -10.83 -15.31 -10.15
CA LEU A 65 -9.84 -14.23 -10.21
C LEU A 65 -8.46 -14.85 -10.36
N SER A 66 -7.75 -14.51 -11.43
CA SER A 66 -6.42 -15.03 -11.71
C SER A 66 -5.43 -14.72 -10.58
N GLU A 67 -4.55 -15.65 -10.25
CA GLU A 67 -3.45 -15.42 -9.31
C GLU A 67 -2.51 -14.31 -9.78
N ASP A 68 -2.33 -14.17 -11.09
CA ASP A 68 -1.49 -13.13 -11.72
C ASP A 68 -2.12 -11.74 -11.68
N ASN A 69 -3.37 -11.61 -11.20
CA ASN A 69 -3.99 -10.29 -11.06
C ASN A 69 -3.32 -9.51 -9.94
N ASP A 70 -2.64 -8.41 -10.27
CA ASP A 70 -1.89 -7.57 -9.32
C ASP A 70 -2.39 -6.10 -9.30
N ILE A 71 -3.71 -5.93 -9.49
CA ILE A 71 -4.36 -4.63 -9.31
C ILE A 71 -4.45 -4.31 -7.83
N ILE A 72 -3.99 -3.12 -7.45
CA ILE A 72 -4.12 -2.65 -6.06
C ILE A 72 -5.58 -2.32 -5.79
N SER A 73 -6.15 -2.92 -4.75
CA SER A 73 -7.51 -2.65 -4.28
C SER A 73 -7.61 -2.75 -2.75
N ALA A 74 -8.58 -2.06 -2.16
CA ALA A 74 -8.83 -2.16 -0.73
C ALA A 74 -9.17 -3.59 -0.33
N GLU A 75 -10.04 -4.25 -1.11
CA GLU A 75 -10.48 -5.64 -0.91
C GLU A 75 -9.31 -6.63 -1.01
N GLY A 76 -8.42 -6.43 -1.99
CA GLY A 76 -7.21 -7.24 -2.16
C GLY A 76 -6.24 -7.06 -0.99
N ILE A 77 -6.05 -5.84 -0.49
CA ILE A 77 -5.21 -5.57 0.69
C ILE A 77 -5.83 -6.20 1.94
N GLU A 78 -7.14 -5.99 2.16
CA GLU A 78 -7.87 -6.53 3.30
C GLU A 78 -7.78 -8.06 3.37
N SER A 79 -7.83 -8.75 2.23
CA SER A 79 -7.73 -10.22 2.17
C SER A 79 -6.42 -10.79 2.76
N PHE A 80 -5.36 -9.96 2.83
CA PHE A 80 -4.06 -10.32 3.40
C PHE A 80 -3.82 -9.78 4.82
N ILE A 81 -4.68 -8.90 5.32
CA ILE A 81 -4.55 -8.38 6.70
C ILE A 81 -5.11 -9.39 7.68
N GLY A 82 -4.26 -9.83 8.61
CA GLY A 82 -4.67 -10.75 9.66
C GLY A 82 -5.71 -10.14 10.61
N PRO A 83 -6.59 -10.97 11.22
CA PRO A 83 -7.72 -10.49 12.03
C PRO A 83 -7.34 -9.57 13.19
N LYS A 84 -6.12 -9.72 13.74
CA LYS A 84 -5.61 -8.85 14.82
C LYS A 84 -5.30 -7.42 14.37
N HIS A 85 -5.17 -7.21 13.07
CA HIS A 85 -4.80 -5.94 12.43
C HIS A 85 -5.92 -5.36 11.56
N GLY A 86 -7.14 -5.92 11.65
CA GLY A 86 -8.29 -5.53 10.81
C GLY A 86 -8.59 -4.03 10.81
N HIS A 87 -8.35 -3.35 11.95
CA HIS A 87 -8.50 -1.90 12.04
C HIS A 87 -7.59 -1.10 11.08
N MET A 88 -6.49 -1.68 10.60
CA MET A 88 -5.61 -1.07 9.60
C MET A 88 -6.20 -1.12 8.18
N ALA A 89 -7.26 -1.93 7.96
CA ALA A 89 -7.98 -2.01 6.68
C ALA A 89 -9.23 -1.13 6.62
N GLU A 90 -9.71 -0.60 7.76
CA GLU A 90 -10.99 0.11 7.84
C GLU A 90 -11.03 1.40 7.00
N HIS A 91 -9.88 2.00 6.72
CA HIS A 91 -9.76 3.30 6.08
C HIS A 91 -8.75 3.29 4.92
N LEU A 92 -8.87 2.29 4.02
CA LEU A 92 -8.08 2.22 2.79
C LEU A 92 -8.75 3.02 1.67
N LEU A 93 -8.02 3.96 1.08
CA LEU A 93 -8.47 4.78 -0.05
C LEU A 93 -7.52 4.55 -1.22
N VAL A 94 -7.99 3.80 -2.22
CA VAL A 94 -7.19 3.41 -3.39
C VAL A 94 -7.60 4.23 -4.61
N TYR A 95 -6.62 4.74 -5.34
CA TYR A 95 -6.75 5.59 -6.51
C TYR A 95 -5.91 5.05 -7.68
N ASP A 96 -6.40 5.21 -8.89
CA ASP A 96 -5.61 4.92 -10.09
C ASP A 96 -4.45 5.94 -10.24
N SER A 97 -4.72 7.21 -9.99
CA SER A 97 -3.74 8.29 -10.03
C SER A 97 -4.10 9.41 -9.07
N VAL A 98 -3.07 10.03 -8.48
CA VAL A 98 -3.17 11.26 -7.69
C VAL A 98 -1.98 12.16 -8.03
N ASP A 99 -2.05 13.43 -7.65
CA ASP A 99 -0.88 14.31 -7.64
C ASP A 99 0.20 13.75 -6.71
N SER A 100 -0.17 13.51 -5.44
CA SER A 100 0.69 12.91 -4.40
C SER A 100 -0.18 12.24 -3.33
N THR A 101 0.16 11.01 -2.95
CA THR A 101 -0.50 10.33 -1.83
C THR A 101 -0.30 11.08 -0.52
N ASN A 102 0.87 11.74 -0.31
CA ASN A 102 1.09 12.58 0.86
C ASN A 102 0.15 13.79 0.89
N ASN A 103 -0.08 14.45 -0.26
CA ASN A 103 -1.01 15.58 -0.32
C ASN A 103 -2.44 15.14 0.04
N LYS A 104 -2.90 14.02 -0.53
CA LYS A 104 -4.22 13.44 -0.21
C LYS A 104 -4.33 13.00 1.26
N ALA A 105 -3.27 12.43 1.82
CA ALA A 105 -3.23 12.05 3.23
C ALA A 105 -3.27 13.28 4.16
N LYS A 106 -2.57 14.37 3.80
CA LYS A 106 -2.64 15.65 4.53
C LYS A 106 -4.04 16.26 4.48
N GLU A 107 -4.67 16.28 3.29
CA GLU A 107 -6.06 16.73 3.15
C GLU A 107 -7.00 15.92 4.06
N SER A 108 -6.81 14.60 4.12
CA SER A 108 -7.60 13.72 4.98
C SER A 108 -7.32 13.98 6.47
N ALA A 109 -6.06 14.13 6.86
CA ALA A 109 -5.66 14.43 8.24
C ALA A 109 -6.25 15.75 8.74
N LEU A 110 -6.23 16.80 7.91
CA LEU A 110 -6.85 18.10 8.22
C LEU A 110 -8.38 18.02 8.38
N LYS A 111 -9.01 17.01 7.80
CA LYS A 111 -10.45 16.70 7.96
C LYS A 111 -10.74 15.75 9.11
N GLY A 112 -9.75 15.42 9.94
CA GLY A 112 -9.92 14.54 11.10
C GLY A 112 -9.87 13.05 10.76
N ALA A 113 -9.07 12.64 9.78
CA ALA A 113 -8.90 11.23 9.46
C ALA A 113 -8.40 10.43 10.66
N CYS A 114 -8.88 9.18 10.79
CA CYS A 114 -8.48 8.26 11.84
C CYS A 114 -7.02 7.83 11.70
N HIS A 115 -6.42 7.40 12.82
CA HIS A 115 -5.13 6.71 12.81
C HIS A 115 -5.18 5.48 11.90
N GLY A 116 -4.16 5.30 11.08
CA GLY A 116 -4.11 4.20 10.12
C GLY A 116 -4.81 4.48 8.78
N THR A 117 -5.51 5.62 8.61
CA THR A 117 -6.03 5.99 7.28
C THR A 117 -4.91 5.94 6.26
N CYS A 118 -5.09 5.14 5.21
CA CYS A 118 -4.07 4.88 4.21
C CYS A 118 -4.55 5.30 2.82
N ILE A 119 -3.83 6.23 2.21
CA ILE A 119 -4.03 6.66 0.83
C ILE A 119 -3.05 5.89 -0.06
N ILE A 120 -3.55 5.23 -1.09
CA ILE A 120 -2.74 4.41 -1.99
C ILE A 120 -3.04 4.80 -3.43
N ALA A 121 -2.04 4.82 -4.29
CA ALA A 121 -2.22 5.10 -5.70
C ALA A 121 -1.35 4.18 -6.58
N ALA A 122 -1.86 3.81 -7.77
CA ALA A 122 -1.10 3.03 -8.73
C ALA A 122 0.00 3.87 -9.42
N ARG A 123 -0.19 5.20 -9.49
CA ARG A 123 0.81 6.17 -9.96
C ARG A 123 0.63 7.54 -9.30
N GLN A 124 1.67 8.36 -9.34
CA GLN A 124 1.59 9.77 -8.92
C GLN A 124 2.09 10.69 -10.04
N ASP A 125 1.35 11.77 -10.29
CA ASP A 125 1.72 12.75 -11.31
C ASP A 125 2.79 13.73 -10.80
N SER A 126 2.85 13.97 -9.47
CA SER A 126 3.78 14.89 -8.80
C SER A 126 4.27 14.29 -7.49
N GLY A 127 4.80 13.06 -7.55
CA GLY A 127 5.32 12.37 -6.37
C GLY A 127 6.39 13.18 -5.66
N ARG A 128 6.34 13.26 -4.33
CA ARG A 128 7.20 14.12 -3.50
C ARG A 128 8.28 13.31 -2.79
N GLY A 129 9.46 13.88 -2.71
CA GLY A 129 10.59 13.45 -1.90
C GLY A 129 11.01 14.53 -0.92
N ARG A 130 12.12 14.31 -0.20
CA ARG A 130 12.69 15.29 0.72
C ARG A 130 13.33 16.46 -0.03
N ARG A 131 13.34 17.66 0.57
CA ARG A 131 14.01 18.88 0.05
C ARG A 131 13.58 19.22 -1.38
N ASP A 132 12.27 19.13 -1.64
CA ASP A 132 11.65 19.43 -2.94
C ASP A 132 12.10 18.54 -4.12
N HIS A 133 12.80 17.44 -3.83
CA HIS A 133 13.05 16.43 -4.85
C HIS A 133 11.77 15.72 -5.24
N GLN A 134 11.63 15.44 -6.52
CA GLN A 134 10.53 14.64 -7.02
C GLN A 134 10.82 13.14 -6.81
N PHE A 135 9.80 12.38 -6.39
CA PHE A 135 9.84 10.92 -6.42
C PHE A 135 9.12 10.44 -7.68
N TYR A 136 9.85 9.93 -8.65
CA TYR A 136 9.28 9.43 -9.91
C TYR A 136 8.42 8.21 -9.61
N SER A 137 7.13 8.28 -9.99
CA SER A 137 6.08 7.36 -9.53
C SER A 137 5.25 6.78 -10.68
N PRO A 138 5.85 6.02 -11.63
CA PRO A 138 5.12 5.39 -12.73
C PRO A 138 4.30 4.19 -12.24
N GLU A 139 3.48 3.63 -13.09
CA GLU A 139 2.86 2.32 -12.85
C GLU A 139 3.92 1.25 -12.55
N GLY A 140 3.53 0.21 -11.79
CA GLY A 140 4.43 -0.84 -11.32
C GLY A 140 5.09 -0.54 -9.98
N GLY A 141 4.81 0.62 -9.36
CA GLY A 141 5.20 0.94 -7.99
C GLY A 141 4.09 0.72 -6.97
N ILE A 142 4.45 0.86 -5.70
CA ILE A 142 3.51 1.02 -4.59
C ILE A 142 3.74 2.42 -4.03
N TYR A 143 2.72 3.26 -4.06
CA TYR A 143 2.74 4.61 -3.52
C TYR A 143 1.65 4.69 -2.47
N MET A 144 2.05 4.79 -1.21
CA MET A 144 1.10 4.85 -0.10
C MET A 144 1.51 5.89 0.93
N SER A 145 0.52 6.47 1.59
CA SER A 145 0.73 7.42 2.69
C SER A 145 -0.23 7.11 3.83
N VAL A 146 0.33 6.88 5.01
CA VAL A 146 -0.43 6.52 6.22
C VAL A 146 -0.54 7.72 7.14
N VAL A 147 -1.76 8.04 7.58
CA VAL A 147 -2.01 9.04 8.62
C VAL A 147 -1.78 8.40 9.99
N LEU A 148 -0.86 8.97 10.74
CA LEU A 148 -0.53 8.55 12.10
C LEU A 148 -0.90 9.66 13.09
N LEU A 149 -1.61 9.31 14.15
CA LEU A 149 -1.92 10.25 15.23
C LEU A 149 -0.84 10.15 16.31
N PRO A 150 -0.35 11.29 16.84
CA PRO A 150 0.77 11.31 17.79
C PRO A 150 0.51 10.57 19.10
N ASP A 151 -0.76 10.48 19.53
CA ASP A 151 -1.19 9.73 20.73
C ASP A 151 -1.20 8.20 20.53
N LYS A 152 -1.07 7.73 19.29
CA LYS A 152 -1.11 6.30 18.93
C LYS A 152 0.26 5.71 18.63
N ILE A 153 1.31 6.53 18.61
CA ILE A 153 2.69 6.07 18.38
C ILE A 153 3.63 6.71 19.40
N PRO A 154 4.66 5.98 19.91
CA PRO A 154 5.57 6.49 20.91
C PRO A 154 6.69 7.40 20.33
N PHE A 155 6.49 7.94 19.13
CA PHE A 155 7.48 8.73 18.39
C PHE A 155 6.92 10.10 18.05
N SER A 156 7.63 11.16 18.43
CA SER A 156 7.24 12.56 18.15
C SER A 156 8.16 13.27 17.18
N LYS A 157 9.40 12.81 17.01
CA LYS A 157 10.38 13.41 16.11
C LYS A 157 10.32 12.76 14.73
N ASN A 158 10.32 13.56 13.67
CA ASN A 158 10.25 13.07 12.29
C ASN A 158 11.32 12.01 11.97
N ASP A 159 12.53 12.15 12.50
CA ASP A 159 13.60 11.17 12.28
C ASP A 159 13.30 9.82 12.94
N ALA A 160 12.72 9.82 14.15
CA ALA A 160 12.30 8.60 14.84
C ALA A 160 11.14 7.92 14.09
N VAL A 161 10.17 8.70 13.60
CA VAL A 161 9.07 8.18 12.78
C VAL A 161 9.61 7.63 11.44
N THR A 162 10.57 8.32 10.82
CA THR A 162 11.19 7.86 9.57
C THR A 162 11.89 6.51 9.79
N ALA A 163 12.64 6.36 10.88
CA ALA A 163 13.30 5.11 11.24
C ALA A 163 12.29 3.98 11.51
N PHE A 164 11.21 4.28 12.23
CA PHE A 164 10.10 3.36 12.50
C PHE A 164 9.48 2.83 11.21
N ILE A 165 9.10 3.72 10.29
CA ILE A 165 8.53 3.33 8.98
C ILE A 165 9.54 2.55 8.14
N GLY A 166 10.81 2.98 8.13
CA GLY A 166 11.89 2.27 7.43
C GLY A 166 12.05 0.83 7.90
N VAL A 167 12.03 0.62 9.22
CA VAL A 167 12.07 -0.73 9.81
C VAL A 167 10.83 -1.54 9.44
N ALA A 168 9.62 -0.93 9.45
CA ALA A 168 8.38 -1.61 9.09
C ALA A 168 8.42 -2.12 7.63
N VAL A 169 8.88 -1.28 6.70
CA VAL A 169 9.01 -1.65 5.27
C VAL A 169 10.09 -2.72 5.07
N CYS A 170 11.28 -2.57 5.70
CA CYS A 170 12.33 -3.60 5.63
C CYS A 170 11.81 -4.96 6.09
N LYS A 171 11.18 -5.02 7.27
CA LYS A 171 10.64 -6.27 7.81
C LYS A 171 9.56 -6.89 6.91
N ALA A 172 8.74 -6.07 6.24
CA ALA A 172 7.74 -6.57 5.30
C ALA A 172 8.42 -7.23 4.09
N ILE A 173 9.38 -6.56 3.46
CA ILE A 173 10.13 -7.11 2.34
C ILE A 173 10.90 -8.36 2.76
N GLU A 174 11.65 -8.32 3.88
CA GLU A 174 12.41 -9.46 4.42
C GLU A 174 11.52 -10.70 4.60
N SER A 175 10.35 -10.53 5.22
CA SER A 175 9.45 -11.65 5.56
C SER A 175 8.77 -12.28 4.35
N LEU A 176 8.56 -11.53 3.28
CA LEU A 176 7.82 -12.00 2.11
C LEU A 176 8.73 -12.46 0.96
N THR A 177 9.94 -11.91 0.85
CA THR A 177 10.83 -12.13 -0.29
C THR A 177 12.15 -12.80 0.08
N GLY A 178 12.52 -12.78 1.36
CA GLY A 178 13.85 -13.18 1.82
C GLY A 178 14.97 -12.19 1.48
N LEU A 179 14.68 -11.13 0.68
CA LEU A 179 15.64 -10.07 0.41
C LEU A 179 15.94 -9.28 1.70
N LYS A 180 17.13 -8.70 1.80
CA LYS A 180 17.58 -7.94 2.97
C LYS A 180 17.84 -6.48 2.60
N PRO A 181 16.81 -5.62 2.58
CA PRO A 181 17.01 -4.21 2.32
C PRO A 181 17.87 -3.56 3.40
N VAL A 182 18.74 -2.65 3.01
CA VAL A 182 19.50 -1.79 3.91
C VAL A 182 18.98 -0.36 3.86
N ILE A 183 19.11 0.37 4.97
CA ILE A 183 18.68 1.76 5.08
C ILE A 183 19.92 2.66 4.88
N MET A 184 19.92 3.44 3.82
CA MET A 184 20.97 4.41 3.55
C MET A 184 20.52 5.81 3.98
N GLY A 185 21.35 6.49 4.75
CA GLY A 185 20.94 7.74 5.41
C GLY A 185 19.88 7.47 6.48
N ILE A 186 18.65 7.99 6.29
CA ILE A 186 17.56 7.80 7.24
C ILE A 186 16.26 7.30 6.57
N ASN A 187 16.08 7.55 5.28
CA ASN A 187 14.77 7.49 4.61
C ASN A 187 14.76 6.69 3.31
N ASP A 188 15.88 6.17 2.86
CA ASP A 188 15.98 5.46 1.59
C ASP A 188 16.39 4.00 1.82
N LEU A 189 15.68 3.07 1.17
CA LEU A 189 15.98 1.64 1.25
C LEU A 189 16.65 1.18 -0.05
N TYR A 190 17.66 0.34 0.10
CA TYR A 190 18.52 -0.15 -0.99
C TYR A 190 18.61 -1.67 -0.96
N ILE A 191 18.70 -2.26 -2.14
CA ILE A 191 19.11 -3.65 -2.38
C ILE A 191 20.22 -3.61 -3.42
N ASP A 192 21.32 -4.33 -3.18
CA ASP A 192 22.49 -4.42 -4.05
C ASP A 192 23.01 -3.04 -4.52
N GLY A 193 23.06 -2.09 -3.57
CA GLY A 193 23.56 -0.74 -3.82
C GLY A 193 22.62 0.18 -4.64
N LYS A 194 21.40 -0.27 -4.96
CA LYS A 194 20.41 0.50 -5.72
C LYS A 194 19.14 0.76 -4.88
N LYS A 195 18.61 1.98 -4.99
CA LYS A 195 17.42 2.42 -4.25
C LYS A 195 16.17 1.70 -4.77
N ILE A 196 15.41 1.12 -3.84
CA ILE A 196 14.10 0.49 -4.10
C ILE A 196 12.95 1.26 -3.46
N CYS A 197 13.21 2.03 -2.40
CA CYS A 197 12.16 2.71 -1.66
C CYS A 197 12.65 4.07 -1.15
N GLY A 198 11.74 5.04 -1.09
CA GLY A 198 11.92 6.32 -0.43
C GLY A 198 10.79 6.59 0.56
N ILE A 199 11.13 7.17 1.71
CA ILE A 199 10.18 7.51 2.77
C ILE A 199 10.18 9.02 2.97
N LEU A 200 8.98 9.62 3.09
CA LEU A 200 8.79 11.04 3.35
C LEU A 200 7.81 11.23 4.50
N ILE A 201 8.32 11.74 5.63
CA ILE A 201 7.48 12.11 6.77
C ILE A 201 7.17 13.60 6.69
N GLU A 202 5.89 13.92 6.77
CA GLU A 202 5.37 15.27 6.92
C GLU A 202 4.46 15.33 8.15
N SER A 203 4.40 16.46 8.83
CA SER A 203 3.59 16.61 10.03
C SER A 203 2.98 18.00 10.10
N GLY A 204 1.86 18.11 10.81
CA GLY A 204 1.21 19.38 11.11
C GLY A 204 1.03 19.58 12.60
N SER A 205 1.25 20.80 13.05
CA SER A 205 1.06 21.22 14.44
C SER A 205 0.02 22.33 14.51
N GLU A 206 -0.67 22.43 15.63
CA GLU A 206 -1.52 23.59 15.93
C GLU A 206 -0.66 24.84 16.08
N PHE A 207 -1.11 25.92 15.48
CA PHE A 207 -0.32 27.14 15.38
C PHE A 207 -0.01 27.76 16.76
N ASP A 208 -1.01 27.84 17.66
CA ASP A 208 -0.88 28.53 18.94
C ASP A 208 -0.14 27.69 19.99
N SER A 209 -0.41 26.39 20.05
CA SER A 209 0.18 25.50 21.06
C SER A 209 1.45 24.78 20.62
N GLY A 210 1.70 24.73 19.30
CA GLY A 210 2.76 23.91 18.71
C GLY A 210 2.55 22.41 18.87
N ILE A 211 1.38 21.99 19.37
CA ILE A 211 1.05 20.57 19.59
C ILE A 211 0.92 19.88 18.24
N LEU A 212 1.65 18.79 18.09
CA LEU A 212 1.59 17.93 16.90
C LEU A 212 0.21 17.31 16.76
N GLN A 213 -0.47 17.57 15.64
CA GLN A 213 -1.84 17.13 15.39
C GLN A 213 -1.88 15.83 14.59
N TRP A 214 -1.03 15.71 13.60
CA TRP A 214 -0.95 14.55 12.71
C TRP A 214 0.44 14.39 12.10
N ILE A 215 0.72 13.18 11.69
CA ILE A 215 1.90 12.79 10.92
C ILE A 215 1.41 12.03 9.69
N VAL A 216 1.99 12.33 8.53
CA VAL A 216 1.79 11.59 7.28
C VAL A 216 3.10 10.90 6.93
N ALA A 217 3.03 9.59 6.84
CA ALA A 217 4.15 8.74 6.47
C ALA A 217 3.99 8.26 5.01
N GLY A 218 4.66 8.95 4.07
CA GLY A 218 4.71 8.56 2.66
C GLY A 218 5.76 7.50 2.40
N ILE A 219 5.38 6.47 1.65
CA ILE A 219 6.21 5.32 1.29
C ILE A 219 6.06 5.10 -0.21
N GLY A 220 7.16 5.27 -0.96
CA GLY A 220 7.23 4.95 -2.37
C GLY A 220 8.15 3.77 -2.61
N ILE A 221 7.65 2.69 -3.22
CA ILE A 221 8.41 1.46 -3.48
C ILE A 221 8.38 1.20 -4.99
N ASN A 222 9.55 1.01 -5.59
CA ASN A 222 9.67 0.45 -6.93
C ASN A 222 9.43 -1.06 -6.81
N PHE A 223 8.21 -1.52 -7.10
CA PHE A 223 7.85 -2.92 -6.92
C PHE A 223 8.22 -3.76 -8.16
N ASP A 224 7.55 -3.53 -9.28
CA ASP A 224 7.85 -4.11 -10.60
C ASP A 224 7.89 -3.03 -11.70
N SER A 225 8.30 -1.82 -11.30
CA SER A 225 8.40 -0.67 -12.19
C SER A 225 9.46 -0.90 -13.28
N ASP A 226 9.14 -0.52 -14.51
CA ASP A 226 10.08 -0.59 -15.62
C ASP A 226 11.14 0.52 -15.53
N ILE A 227 12.29 0.19 -14.95
CA ILE A 227 13.41 1.13 -14.75
C ILE A 227 13.95 1.72 -16.07
N LYS A 228 13.71 1.06 -17.20
CA LYS A 228 14.09 1.60 -18.52
C LYS A 228 13.32 2.88 -18.87
N LYS A 229 12.13 3.06 -18.29
CA LYS A 229 11.27 4.25 -18.48
C LYS A 229 11.60 5.37 -17.51
N PHE A 230 12.47 5.16 -16.52
CA PHE A 230 12.85 6.19 -15.55
C PHE A 230 13.69 7.29 -16.21
N PRO A 231 13.69 8.52 -15.67
CA PRO A 231 14.61 9.59 -16.07
C PRO A 231 16.07 9.11 -16.08
N ARG A 232 16.87 9.62 -17.01
CA ARG A 232 18.24 9.16 -17.24
C ARG A 232 19.10 9.27 -15.99
N GLU A 233 18.92 10.34 -15.23
CA GLU A 233 19.63 10.63 -13.98
C GLU A 233 19.37 9.63 -12.85
N LEU A 234 18.26 8.89 -12.93
CA LEU A 234 17.89 7.89 -11.92
C LEU A 234 18.33 6.48 -12.28
N LYS A 235 18.48 6.13 -13.60
CA LYS A 235 18.65 4.76 -14.08
C LYS A 235 19.83 3.98 -13.48
N GLY A 236 20.90 4.65 -13.08
CA GLY A 236 22.06 3.98 -12.46
C GLY A 236 21.87 3.68 -10.97
N ASN A 237 20.98 4.42 -10.30
CA ASN A 237 20.90 4.52 -8.84
C ASN A 237 19.65 3.86 -8.27
N VAL A 238 18.70 3.44 -9.10
CA VAL A 238 17.43 2.83 -8.66
C VAL A 238 17.26 1.43 -9.24
N THR A 239 16.47 0.61 -8.56
CA THR A 239 16.01 -0.70 -9.04
C THR A 239 14.59 -0.95 -8.55
N SER A 240 13.96 -2.02 -9.03
CA SER A 240 12.69 -2.56 -8.54
C SER A 240 12.91 -3.86 -7.81
N LEU A 241 11.96 -4.24 -6.93
CA LEU A 241 11.97 -5.54 -6.24
C LEU A 241 11.92 -6.68 -7.25
N TYR A 242 11.11 -6.52 -8.29
CA TYR A 242 10.92 -7.50 -9.36
C TYR A 242 11.12 -6.88 -10.74
N PRO A 243 11.46 -7.66 -11.75
CA PRO A 243 11.34 -7.24 -13.15
C PRO A 243 9.87 -6.92 -13.49
N PRO A 244 9.62 -6.04 -14.48
CA PRO A 244 8.26 -5.64 -14.85
C PRO A 244 7.34 -6.84 -15.14
N GLY A 245 6.20 -6.91 -14.44
CA GLY A 245 5.19 -7.95 -14.58
C GLY A 245 5.64 -9.36 -14.16
N LYS A 246 6.70 -9.49 -13.36
CA LYS A 246 7.27 -10.77 -12.90
C LYS A 246 7.38 -10.85 -11.38
N GLY A 247 6.56 -10.12 -10.65
CA GLY A 247 6.47 -10.29 -9.20
C GLY A 247 5.89 -11.69 -8.88
N ASP A 248 6.55 -12.43 -7.98
CA ASP A 248 6.05 -13.69 -7.43
C ASP A 248 5.11 -13.47 -6.21
N MET A 249 4.83 -12.21 -5.93
CA MET A 249 3.99 -11.75 -4.84
C MET A 249 3.15 -10.56 -5.30
N SER A 250 1.92 -10.43 -4.81
CA SER A 250 1.07 -9.29 -5.14
C SER A 250 1.45 -8.03 -4.36
N LYS A 251 1.23 -6.85 -4.98
CA LYS A 251 1.37 -5.53 -4.34
C LYS A 251 0.46 -5.42 -3.11
N ASN A 252 -0.76 -5.94 -3.19
CA ASN A 252 -1.73 -5.96 -2.08
C ASN A 252 -1.15 -6.66 -0.85
N ARG A 253 -0.46 -7.79 -1.02
CA ARG A 253 0.17 -8.54 0.06
C ARG A 253 1.30 -7.76 0.74
N LEU A 254 2.13 -7.06 -0.05
CA LEU A 254 3.20 -6.24 0.53
C LEU A 254 2.65 -5.03 1.29
N ILE A 255 1.63 -4.36 0.73
CA ILE A 255 0.95 -3.24 1.40
C ILE A 255 0.35 -3.70 2.74
N ALA A 256 -0.40 -4.80 2.74
CA ALA A 256 -0.97 -5.38 3.95
C ALA A 256 0.11 -5.67 5.00
N LYS A 257 1.23 -6.28 4.59
CA LYS A 257 2.32 -6.60 5.51
C LYS A 257 3.03 -5.37 6.07
N ILE A 258 3.15 -4.30 5.30
CA ILE A 258 3.66 -3.01 5.78
C ILE A 258 2.71 -2.43 6.85
N LEU A 259 1.40 -2.42 6.60
CA LEU A 259 0.40 -1.93 7.55
C LEU A 259 0.40 -2.73 8.86
N GLU A 260 0.45 -4.08 8.79
CA GLU A 260 0.61 -4.93 9.98
C GLU A 260 1.88 -4.60 10.77
N ASN A 261 3.01 -4.42 10.09
CA ASN A 261 4.27 -4.09 10.75
C ASN A 261 4.23 -2.69 11.38
N ILE A 262 3.54 -1.72 10.78
CA ILE A 262 3.31 -0.40 11.39
C ILE A 262 2.54 -0.57 12.70
N ASP A 263 1.43 -1.32 12.70
CA ASP A 263 0.64 -1.57 13.92
C ASP A 263 1.44 -2.32 15.00
N VAL A 264 2.19 -3.35 14.63
CA VAL A 264 3.01 -4.12 15.59
C VAL A 264 4.12 -3.24 16.19
N LEU A 265 4.84 -2.52 15.36
CA LEU A 265 6.00 -1.74 15.78
C LEU A 265 5.61 -0.45 16.53
N ALA A 266 4.40 0.08 16.32
CA ALA A 266 3.87 1.21 17.10
C ALA A 266 3.77 0.92 18.60
N LYS A 267 3.76 -0.36 18.99
CA LYS A 267 3.75 -0.82 20.38
C LYS A 267 5.16 -0.95 21.00
N ASN A 268 6.21 -0.79 20.19
CA ASN A 268 7.58 -0.93 20.63
C ASN A 268 8.14 0.40 21.14
N SER A 269 9.14 0.34 22.02
CA SER A 269 9.85 1.55 22.47
C SER A 269 10.71 2.16 21.36
N GLU A 270 10.97 3.47 21.45
CA GLU A 270 11.90 4.15 20.51
C GLU A 270 13.30 3.49 20.53
N LYS A 271 13.74 3.00 21.69
CA LYS A 271 15.01 2.29 21.84
C LYS A 271 15.06 1.01 21.00
N ASP A 272 13.97 0.23 20.99
CA ASP A 272 13.88 -1.01 20.21
C ASP A 272 13.87 -0.71 18.70
N ILE A 273 13.12 0.29 18.28
CA ILE A 273 13.12 0.74 16.89
C ILE A 273 14.51 1.22 16.46
N LYS A 274 15.18 2.02 17.29
CA LYS A 274 16.56 2.47 17.02
C LYS A 274 17.53 1.30 16.87
N LYS A 275 17.41 0.27 17.70
CA LYS A 275 18.21 -0.95 17.60
C LYS A 275 17.97 -1.68 16.27
N GLU A 276 16.73 -1.85 15.87
CA GLU A 276 16.36 -2.49 14.59
C GLU A 276 16.79 -1.65 13.38
N PHE A 277 16.67 -0.33 13.48
CA PHE A 277 17.14 0.60 12.46
C PHE A 277 18.68 0.53 12.29
N THR A 278 19.43 0.57 13.39
CA THR A 278 20.90 0.51 13.38
C THR A 278 21.44 -0.78 12.76
N LYS A 279 20.76 -1.91 12.96
CA LYS A 279 21.13 -3.20 12.33
C LYS A 279 21.04 -3.17 10.79
N ARG A 280 20.16 -2.32 10.23
CA ARG A 280 19.90 -2.21 8.77
C ARG A 280 20.56 -1.02 8.14
N ARG A 281 21.02 -0.07 8.96
CA ARG A 281 21.65 1.16 8.48
C ARG A 281 23.04 0.88 7.92
N VAL A 282 23.29 1.46 6.74
CA VAL A 282 24.64 1.55 6.15
C VAL A 282 25.00 3.02 5.98
N GLU A 283 26.27 3.34 6.17
CA GLU A 283 26.83 4.66 5.87
C GLU A 283 27.14 4.74 4.38
N LYS A 284 27.03 5.95 3.80
CA LYS A 284 27.36 6.18 2.39
C LYS A 284 28.87 6.07 2.17
#